data_ea3f43a19b7a82508675768c0f4670df
#
_entry.id   ea3f43a19b7a82508675768c0f4670df
#
_cell.length_a   1.000
_cell.length_b   1.000
_cell.length_c   1.000
_cell.angle_alpha   90.00
_cell.angle_beta   90.00
_cell.angle_gamma   90.00
#
_symmetry.space_group_name_H-M   'P 1'
#
loop_
_entity.id
_entity.type
_entity.pdbx_description
1 polymer ?
#
loop_
_entity_poly.entity_id
_entity_poly.type
_entity_poly.pdbx_seq_one_letter_code
_entity_poly.pdbx_strand_id
1 'polypeptide(L)'
;ENKLETTPPSEDTNTPESKPETTPPSEDTNTPENKPEADKELTFAEQVVELVNQERTKAGLNAVTLDQNIASAALVRAKEIETSFSHTRPNGSKFSTALTEQGVTFKGAGENIAWGQKSPEAVMQAWMNSEGHRANILNKNFTKIGVGYYQNAAGRNFWTQLFTY
;
A
#
# COMPACT_ATOMS: atom_id res chain seq x y z
N GLU A 1 7.11 -17.67 -11.95
CA GLU A 1 7.85 -16.42 -12.27
C GLU A 1 7.01 -15.61 -13.26
N ASN A 2 6.13 -14.74 -12.75
CA ASN A 2 5.38 -13.81 -13.60
C ASN A 2 5.88 -12.39 -13.31
N LYS A 3 6.77 -11.94 -14.19
CA LYS A 3 7.24 -10.57 -14.28
C LYS A 3 6.16 -9.76 -15.01
N LEU A 4 5.40 -8.94 -14.28
CA LEU A 4 4.56 -7.92 -14.90
C LEU A 4 5.42 -6.70 -15.21
N GLU A 5 5.91 -6.63 -16.44
CA GLU A 5 6.36 -5.38 -17.04
C GLU A 5 5.12 -4.64 -17.53
N THR A 6 4.70 -3.59 -16.82
CA THR A 6 3.75 -2.63 -17.35
C THR A 6 4.54 -1.43 -17.85
N THR A 7 4.56 -1.23 -19.15
CA THR A 7 5.04 -0.01 -19.81
C THR A 7 4.20 1.19 -19.36
N PRO A 8 4.81 2.36 -19.17
CA PRO A 8 4.08 3.57 -18.76
C PRO A 8 3.19 4.07 -19.90
N PRO A 9 1.99 4.57 -19.60
CA PRO A 9 1.20 5.29 -20.59
C PRO A 9 1.77 6.69 -20.83
N SER A 10 1.74 7.09 -22.10
CA SER A 10 2.16 8.38 -22.66
C SER A 10 1.43 9.56 -22.04
N GLU A 11 2.14 10.70 -21.99
CA GLU A 11 1.69 12.00 -21.54
C GLU A 11 0.52 12.53 -22.40
N ASP A 12 -0.45 13.20 -21.74
CA ASP A 12 -1.23 14.26 -22.39
C ASP A 12 -1.41 15.43 -21.43
N THR A 13 -1.01 16.58 -21.95
CA THR A 13 -1.03 17.90 -21.36
C THR A 13 -2.42 18.53 -21.44
N ASN A 14 -2.91 19.18 -20.35
CA ASN A 14 -3.60 20.47 -20.45
C ASN A 14 -3.81 21.14 -19.09
N THR A 15 -3.24 22.32 -18.92
CA THR A 15 -3.62 23.38 -17.98
C THR A 15 -4.63 24.30 -18.68
N PRO A 16 -5.56 25.04 -17.98
CA PRO A 16 -5.24 26.32 -17.37
C PRO A 16 -6.01 26.69 -16.08
N GLU A 17 -5.33 27.31 -15.16
CA GLU A 17 -5.47 28.63 -14.52
C GLU A 17 -6.88 29.23 -14.26
N SER A 18 -7.14 29.57 -12.96
CA SER A 18 -7.61 30.89 -12.50
C SER A 18 -7.80 30.98 -10.98
N LYS A 19 -7.12 31.96 -10.36
CA LYS A 19 -7.35 32.53 -9.01
C LYS A 19 -8.34 33.71 -9.16
N PRO A 20 -9.08 34.24 -8.09
CA PRO A 20 -8.53 35.05 -7.02
C PRO A 20 -9.18 34.93 -5.63
N GLU A 21 -8.39 35.04 -4.61
CA GLU A 21 -8.29 35.93 -3.43
C GLU A 21 -9.56 36.63 -2.86
N THR A 22 -9.80 36.45 -1.52
CA THR A 22 -9.94 37.53 -0.51
C THR A 22 -10.10 36.94 0.91
N THR A 23 -9.36 37.52 1.90
CA THR A 23 -9.41 37.39 3.36
C THR A 23 -10.02 38.65 3.99
N PRO A 24 -10.05 38.79 5.39
CA PRO A 24 -10.80 38.14 6.48
C PRO A 24 -11.71 39.16 7.22
N PRO A 25 -12.23 39.09 8.45
CA PRO A 25 -11.53 38.97 9.75
C PRO A 25 -12.25 38.20 10.92
N SER A 26 -11.45 37.81 11.91
CA SER A 26 -11.55 37.58 13.39
C SER A 26 -12.91 37.68 14.14
N GLU A 27 -13.18 36.77 15.08
CA GLU A 27 -12.93 36.82 16.54
C GLU A 27 -13.57 35.64 17.31
N ASP A 28 -12.73 35.09 18.18
CA ASP A 28 -12.94 34.55 19.54
C ASP A 28 -14.30 33.98 19.97
N THR A 29 -14.31 32.72 20.44
CA THR A 29 -14.64 32.35 21.82
C THR A 29 -14.35 30.86 22.11
N ASN A 30 -13.63 30.64 23.20
CA ASN A 30 -13.28 29.39 23.83
C ASN A 30 -14.49 28.59 24.32
N THR A 31 -14.62 27.33 23.97
CA THR A 31 -15.26 26.27 24.79
C THR A 31 -14.74 24.90 24.32
N PRO A 32 -14.25 24.00 25.18
CA PRO A 32 -13.78 22.69 24.78
C PRO A 32 -14.97 21.77 24.58
N GLU A 33 -15.50 21.71 23.38
CA GLU A 33 -16.42 20.66 22.97
C GLU A 33 -15.62 19.46 22.48
N ASN A 34 -15.90 18.34 23.12
CA ASN A 34 -15.45 17.00 22.80
C ASN A 34 -15.83 16.68 21.34
N LYS A 35 -14.92 17.03 20.40
CA LYS A 35 -15.08 16.74 18.99
C LYS A 35 -14.77 15.26 18.78
N PRO A 36 -15.67 14.46 18.14
CA PRO A 36 -15.32 13.13 17.67
C PRO A 36 -14.03 13.22 16.85
N GLU A 37 -13.13 12.24 16.99
CA GLU A 37 -11.95 12.13 16.13
C GLU A 37 -12.41 12.16 14.67
N ALA A 38 -12.45 13.38 14.12
CA ALA A 38 -12.83 13.62 12.76
C ALA A 38 -11.60 13.36 11.88
N ASP A 39 -11.71 12.37 11.01
CA ASP A 39 -11.05 12.23 9.71
C ASP A 39 -9.52 12.43 9.72
N LYS A 40 -8.80 11.52 10.37
CA LYS A 40 -7.42 11.26 9.98
C LYS A 40 -7.46 10.73 8.55
N GLU A 41 -7.01 11.52 7.61
CA GLU A 41 -6.85 11.07 6.22
C GLU A 41 -5.94 9.83 6.20
N LEU A 42 -6.45 8.74 5.62
CA LEU A 42 -5.72 7.49 5.54
C LEU A 42 -4.49 7.64 4.65
N THR A 43 -3.37 7.10 5.09
CA THR A 43 -2.18 6.97 4.24
C THR A 43 -2.46 6.06 3.05
N PHE A 44 -1.68 6.16 1.99
CA PHE A 44 -1.78 5.27 0.82
C PHE A 44 -1.69 3.78 1.21
N ALA A 45 -0.86 3.44 2.19
CA ALA A 45 -0.76 2.08 2.69
C ALA A 45 -2.05 1.61 3.37
N GLU A 46 -2.65 2.45 4.22
CA GLU A 46 -3.92 2.15 4.90
C GLU A 46 -5.07 2.03 3.88
N GLN A 47 -5.13 2.90 2.88
CA GLN A 47 -6.13 2.82 1.79
C GLN A 47 -6.01 1.49 1.01
N VAL A 48 -4.80 1.01 0.76
CA VAL A 48 -4.61 -0.31 0.13
C VAL A 48 -5.16 -1.44 1.00
N VAL A 49 -4.98 -1.39 2.32
CA VAL A 49 -5.56 -2.39 3.24
C VAL A 49 -7.08 -2.39 3.18
N GLU A 50 -7.72 -1.22 3.13
CA GLU A 50 -9.17 -1.12 2.96
C GLU A 50 -9.64 -1.73 1.64
N LEU A 51 -8.95 -1.42 0.53
CA LEU A 51 -9.27 -1.98 -0.79
C LEU A 51 -9.10 -3.51 -0.82
N VAL A 52 -8.06 -4.05 -0.17
CA VAL A 52 -7.90 -5.51 0.01
C VAL A 52 -9.11 -6.10 0.71
N ASN A 53 -9.55 -5.49 1.81
CA ASN A 53 -10.68 -5.99 2.59
C ASN A 53 -12.01 -5.86 1.84
N GLN A 54 -12.18 -4.84 0.99
CA GLN A 54 -13.33 -4.75 0.10
C GLN A 54 -13.36 -5.91 -0.91
N GLU A 55 -12.23 -6.24 -1.55
CA GLU A 55 -12.16 -7.36 -2.50
C GLU A 55 -12.39 -8.70 -1.79
N ARG A 56 -11.84 -8.89 -0.59
CA ARG A 56 -12.06 -10.09 0.22
C ARG A 56 -13.53 -10.23 0.63
N THR A 57 -14.19 -9.15 1.03
CA THR A 57 -15.63 -9.14 1.36
C THR A 57 -16.48 -9.52 0.13
N LYS A 58 -16.18 -8.95 -1.05
CA LYS A 58 -16.86 -9.33 -2.30
C LYS A 58 -16.72 -10.83 -2.62
N ALA A 59 -15.58 -11.42 -2.23
CA ALA A 59 -15.32 -12.84 -2.40
C ALA A 59 -15.85 -13.73 -1.26
N GLY A 60 -16.56 -13.18 -0.26
CA GLY A 60 -17.06 -13.92 0.89
C GLY A 60 -16.00 -14.37 1.89
N LEU A 61 -14.84 -13.68 1.92
CA LEU A 61 -13.72 -14.00 2.79
C LEU A 61 -13.67 -13.06 4.00
N ASN A 62 -13.10 -13.54 5.11
CA ASN A 62 -12.83 -12.70 6.26
C ASN A 62 -11.81 -11.61 5.92
N ALA A 63 -12.00 -10.43 6.53
CA ALA A 63 -11.03 -9.34 6.44
C ALA A 63 -9.68 -9.76 7.06
N VAL A 64 -8.60 -9.21 6.50
CA VAL A 64 -7.26 -9.29 7.12
C VAL A 64 -7.05 -8.07 8.02
N THR A 65 -6.32 -8.26 9.12
CA THR A 65 -6.03 -7.20 10.09
C THR A 65 -4.68 -6.55 9.78
N LEU A 66 -4.64 -5.23 9.76
CA LEU A 66 -3.40 -4.47 9.65
C LEU A 66 -2.51 -4.75 10.86
N ASP A 67 -1.25 -5.11 10.62
CA ASP A 67 -0.24 -5.32 11.64
C ASP A 67 0.96 -4.39 11.36
N GLN A 68 1.33 -3.58 12.34
CA GLN A 68 2.35 -2.54 12.18
C GLN A 68 3.76 -3.11 11.97
N ASN A 69 4.07 -4.27 12.54
CA ASN A 69 5.37 -4.91 12.31
C ASN A 69 5.46 -5.47 10.89
N ILE A 70 4.34 -6.01 10.37
CA ILE A 70 4.25 -6.43 8.96
C ILE A 70 4.32 -5.21 8.04
N ALA A 71 3.69 -4.08 8.40
CA ALA A 71 3.78 -2.84 7.62
C ALA A 71 5.22 -2.30 7.59
N SER A 72 5.94 -2.36 8.70
CA SER A 72 7.37 -2.00 8.76
C SER A 72 8.22 -2.89 7.84
N ALA A 73 7.99 -4.21 7.86
CA ALA A 73 8.65 -5.14 6.93
C ALA A 73 8.30 -4.83 5.46
N ALA A 74 7.04 -4.54 5.18
CA ALA A 74 6.58 -4.17 3.84
C ALA A 74 7.23 -2.87 3.33
N LEU A 75 7.42 -1.87 4.21
CA LEU A 75 8.13 -0.64 3.86
C LEU A 75 9.61 -0.89 3.54
N VAL A 76 10.28 -1.77 4.29
CA VAL A 76 11.65 -2.20 3.95
C VAL A 76 11.67 -2.80 2.56
N ARG A 77 10.74 -3.70 2.26
CA ARG A 77 10.63 -4.33 0.95
C ARG A 77 10.32 -3.32 -0.17
N ALA A 78 9.42 -2.36 0.06
CA ALA A 78 9.09 -1.32 -0.91
C ALA A 78 10.33 -0.50 -1.32
N LYS A 79 11.26 -0.26 -0.39
CA LYS A 79 12.54 0.39 -0.68
C LYS A 79 13.53 -0.54 -1.40
N GLU A 80 13.58 -1.81 -1.03
CA GLU A 80 14.49 -2.80 -1.64
C GLU A 80 14.15 -3.09 -3.11
N ILE A 81 12.86 -3.12 -3.47
CA ILE A 81 12.43 -3.36 -4.85
C ILE A 81 12.76 -2.22 -5.82
N GLU A 82 13.13 -1.04 -5.33
CA GLU A 82 13.74 0.00 -6.15
C GLU A 82 15.06 -0.45 -6.74
N THR A 83 15.89 -1.12 -5.93
CA THR A 83 17.21 -1.61 -6.36
C THR A 83 17.11 -2.94 -7.12
N SER A 84 16.25 -3.84 -6.65
CA SER A 84 16.05 -5.17 -7.24
C SER A 84 14.58 -5.56 -7.20
N PHE A 85 13.89 -5.45 -8.32
CA PHE A 85 12.47 -5.84 -8.43
C PHE A 85 12.33 -7.36 -8.46
N SER A 86 12.33 -7.95 -7.27
CA SER A 86 12.33 -9.40 -7.06
C SER A 86 11.75 -9.77 -5.70
N HIS A 87 11.20 -10.98 -5.58
CA HIS A 87 10.84 -11.60 -4.30
C HIS A 87 12.07 -12.07 -3.50
N THR A 88 13.23 -12.12 -4.14
CA THR A 88 14.53 -12.28 -3.48
C THR A 88 15.06 -10.90 -3.12
N ARG A 89 15.46 -10.72 -1.86
CA ARG A 89 16.01 -9.46 -1.34
C ARG A 89 17.39 -9.17 -1.95
N PRO A 90 17.86 -7.90 -1.97
CA PRO A 90 19.19 -7.56 -2.48
C PRO A 90 20.35 -8.33 -1.85
N ASN A 91 20.19 -8.76 -0.60
CA ASN A 91 21.17 -9.60 0.12
C ASN A 91 21.09 -11.10 -0.21
N GLY A 92 20.23 -11.51 -1.14
CA GLY A 92 20.03 -12.90 -1.56
C GLY A 92 19.06 -13.71 -0.70
N SER A 93 18.53 -13.15 0.39
CA SER A 93 17.56 -13.84 1.25
C SER A 93 16.14 -13.79 0.69
N LYS A 94 15.24 -14.60 1.25
CA LYS A 94 13.81 -14.58 0.89
C LYS A 94 13.14 -13.32 1.43
N PHE A 95 12.10 -12.82 0.75
CA PHE A 95 11.31 -11.66 1.21
C PHE A 95 10.85 -11.82 2.67
N SER A 96 10.51 -13.03 3.08
CA SER A 96 9.99 -13.34 4.42
C SER A 96 10.99 -13.07 5.56
N THR A 97 12.28 -12.95 5.27
CA THR A 97 13.26 -12.55 6.29
C THR A 97 13.04 -11.12 6.77
N ALA A 98 12.45 -10.25 5.94
CA ALA A 98 12.06 -8.91 6.38
C ALA A 98 10.99 -8.96 7.49
N LEU A 99 10.05 -9.92 7.44
CA LEU A 99 9.08 -10.16 8.51
C LEU A 99 9.78 -10.59 9.81
N THR A 100 10.68 -11.56 9.73
CA THR A 100 11.43 -12.06 10.89
C THR A 100 12.29 -10.96 11.54
N GLU A 101 12.91 -10.10 10.75
CA GLU A 101 13.69 -8.94 11.21
C GLU A 101 12.84 -7.93 11.99
N GLN A 102 11.53 -7.85 11.72
CA GLN A 102 10.57 -7.01 12.45
C GLN A 102 9.87 -7.77 13.59
N GLY A 103 10.38 -8.97 13.96
CA GLY A 103 9.85 -9.75 15.07
C GLY A 103 8.50 -10.43 14.77
N VAL A 104 8.09 -10.53 13.50
CA VAL A 104 6.84 -11.19 13.12
C VAL A 104 7.02 -12.69 13.12
N THR A 105 6.18 -13.39 13.87
CA THR A 105 6.06 -14.86 13.84
C THR A 105 4.91 -15.25 12.93
N PHE A 106 5.13 -16.20 12.04
CA PHE A 106 4.11 -16.66 11.06
C PHE A 106 4.34 -18.13 10.69
N LYS A 107 3.29 -18.80 10.23
CA LYS A 107 3.36 -20.17 9.67
C LYS A 107 3.46 -20.12 8.15
N GLY A 108 2.90 -19.10 7.53
CA GLY A 108 3.00 -18.86 6.11
C GLY A 108 2.91 -17.39 5.78
N ALA A 109 3.55 -17.00 4.66
CA ALA A 109 3.60 -15.63 4.21
C ALA A 109 3.44 -15.54 2.67
N GLY A 110 2.92 -14.41 2.20
CA GLY A 110 2.84 -14.06 0.79
C GLY A 110 3.27 -12.63 0.55
N GLU A 111 3.78 -12.35 -0.65
CA GLU A 111 4.22 -11.03 -1.04
C GLU A 111 3.64 -10.66 -2.41
N ASN A 112 3.10 -9.45 -2.52
CA ASN A 112 2.82 -8.77 -3.78
C ASN A 112 3.70 -7.52 -3.87
N ILE A 113 4.35 -7.31 -5.01
CA ILE A 113 5.19 -6.14 -5.28
C ILE A 113 4.75 -5.46 -6.56
N ALA A 114 4.85 -4.14 -6.60
CA ALA A 114 4.55 -3.33 -7.78
C ALA A 114 5.34 -2.01 -7.77
N TRP A 115 5.44 -1.37 -8.93
CA TRP A 115 6.00 -0.03 -9.04
C TRP A 115 5.34 0.76 -10.18
N GLY A 116 5.33 2.08 -10.04
CA GLY A 116 4.85 3.02 -11.06
C GLY A 116 3.40 3.48 -10.88
N GLN A 117 2.53 2.70 -10.22
CA GLN A 117 1.14 3.08 -9.99
C GLN A 117 1.07 4.32 -9.09
N LYS A 118 0.20 5.28 -9.45
CA LYS A 118 0.15 6.60 -8.81
C LYS A 118 -0.84 6.69 -7.64
N SER A 119 -1.70 5.67 -7.46
CA SER A 119 -2.69 5.65 -6.38
C SER A 119 -2.92 4.24 -5.84
N PRO A 120 -3.49 4.13 -4.62
CA PRO A 120 -3.93 2.87 -4.04
C PRO A 120 -4.86 2.06 -4.95
N GLU A 121 -5.84 2.72 -5.59
CA GLU A 121 -6.78 2.07 -6.50
C GLU A 121 -6.07 1.50 -7.73
N ALA A 122 -5.13 2.27 -8.30
CA ALA A 122 -4.38 1.82 -9.47
C ALA A 122 -3.52 0.60 -9.19
N VAL A 123 -2.83 0.54 -8.04
CA VAL A 123 -2.03 -0.64 -7.68
C VAL A 123 -2.91 -1.83 -7.33
N MET A 124 -4.04 -1.62 -6.63
CA MET A 124 -4.99 -2.70 -6.35
C MET A 124 -5.60 -3.28 -7.62
N GLN A 125 -5.99 -2.43 -8.58
CA GLN A 125 -6.50 -2.88 -9.87
C GLN A 125 -5.45 -3.73 -10.61
N ALA A 126 -4.19 -3.28 -10.63
CA ALA A 126 -3.10 -4.02 -11.27
C ALA A 126 -2.90 -5.39 -10.62
N TRP A 127 -2.89 -5.49 -9.29
CA TRP A 127 -2.77 -6.75 -8.57
C TRP A 127 -3.98 -7.66 -8.79
N MET A 128 -5.20 -7.13 -8.76
CA MET A 128 -6.41 -7.94 -8.99
C MET A 128 -6.54 -8.45 -10.43
N ASN A 129 -5.95 -7.78 -11.40
CA ASN A 129 -5.89 -8.22 -12.79
C ASN A 129 -4.81 -9.28 -13.05
N SER A 130 -3.94 -9.56 -12.07
CA SER A 130 -2.89 -10.58 -12.16
C SER A 130 -3.28 -11.81 -11.33
N GLU A 131 -3.32 -12.98 -11.93
CA GLU A 131 -3.76 -14.21 -11.27
C GLU A 131 -2.96 -14.51 -10.00
N GLY A 132 -1.63 -14.43 -10.04
CA GLY A 132 -0.76 -14.70 -8.88
C GLY A 132 -0.93 -13.70 -7.75
N HIS A 133 -1.01 -12.40 -8.06
CA HIS A 133 -1.21 -11.37 -7.05
C HIS A 133 -2.62 -11.44 -6.45
N ARG A 134 -3.64 -11.65 -7.27
CA ARG A 134 -5.03 -11.85 -6.82
C ARG A 134 -5.14 -13.06 -5.91
N ALA A 135 -4.44 -14.16 -6.22
CA ALA A 135 -4.44 -15.36 -5.40
C ALA A 135 -3.93 -15.09 -3.97
N ASN A 136 -2.92 -14.22 -3.79
CA ASN A 136 -2.49 -13.77 -2.47
C ASN A 136 -3.56 -12.96 -1.76
N ILE A 137 -4.15 -11.96 -2.43
CA ILE A 137 -5.20 -11.09 -1.85
C ILE A 137 -6.40 -11.91 -1.39
N LEU A 138 -6.81 -12.90 -2.17
CA LEU A 138 -7.97 -13.76 -1.90
C LEU A 138 -7.62 -15.07 -1.20
N ASN A 139 -6.40 -15.23 -0.67
CA ASN A 139 -6.05 -16.42 0.09
C ASN A 139 -6.79 -16.43 1.44
N LYS A 140 -7.62 -17.48 1.64
CA LYS A 140 -8.43 -17.64 2.85
C LYS A 140 -7.64 -17.86 4.12
N ASN A 141 -6.38 -18.32 4.02
CA ASN A 141 -5.54 -18.61 5.17
C ASN A 141 -4.92 -17.35 5.76
N PHE A 142 -4.71 -16.30 4.96
CA PHE A 142 -4.12 -15.05 5.47
C PHE A 142 -5.08 -14.33 6.41
N THR A 143 -4.56 -13.92 7.56
CA THR A 143 -5.30 -13.24 8.63
C THR A 143 -4.75 -11.85 8.92
N LYS A 144 -3.51 -11.57 8.54
CA LYS A 144 -2.83 -10.29 8.77
C LYS A 144 -2.22 -9.77 7.49
N ILE A 145 -2.09 -8.44 7.41
CA ILE A 145 -1.49 -7.72 6.30
C ILE A 145 -0.64 -6.56 6.81
N GLY A 146 0.43 -6.26 6.10
CA GLY A 146 1.12 -4.98 6.14
C GLY A 146 1.36 -4.48 4.72
N VAL A 147 1.25 -3.18 4.53
CA VAL A 147 1.50 -2.53 3.23
C VAL A 147 2.61 -1.51 3.39
N GLY A 148 3.56 -1.54 2.48
CA GLY A 148 4.62 -0.56 2.33
C GLY A 148 4.43 0.26 1.07
N TYR A 149 4.49 1.56 1.21
CA TYR A 149 4.54 2.52 0.12
C TYR A 149 5.79 3.39 0.24
N TYR A 150 6.51 3.53 -0.84
CA TYR A 150 7.71 4.36 -0.92
C TYR A 150 7.74 5.10 -2.26
N GLN A 151 7.99 6.41 -2.21
CA GLN A 151 8.25 7.20 -3.41
C GLN A 151 9.72 7.64 -3.38
N ASN A 152 10.45 7.34 -4.45
CA ASN A 152 11.86 7.74 -4.54
C ASN A 152 12.03 9.22 -4.95
N ALA A 153 13.28 9.70 -4.94
CA ALA A 153 13.61 11.09 -5.29
C ALA A 153 13.23 11.47 -6.74
N ALA A 154 13.09 10.49 -7.63
CA ALA A 154 12.64 10.70 -9.00
C ALA A 154 11.10 10.68 -9.15
N GLY A 155 10.34 10.61 -8.03
CA GLY A 155 8.89 10.58 -8.01
C GLY A 155 8.27 9.23 -8.40
N ARG A 156 9.07 8.16 -8.48
CA ARG A 156 8.56 6.82 -8.78
C ARG A 156 8.05 6.14 -7.53
N ASN A 157 6.87 5.53 -7.62
CA ASN A 157 6.21 4.84 -6.53
C ASN A 157 6.55 3.35 -6.53
N PHE A 158 6.75 2.80 -5.32
CA PHE A 158 6.99 1.38 -5.07
C PHE A 158 6.04 0.89 -4.00
N TRP A 159 5.47 -0.30 -4.18
CA TRP A 159 4.41 -0.86 -3.37
C TRP A 159 4.73 -2.30 -3.00
N THR A 160 4.50 -2.65 -1.77
CA THR A 160 4.60 -4.03 -1.29
C THR A 160 3.43 -4.36 -0.37
N GLN A 161 2.78 -5.49 -0.59
CA GLN A 161 1.87 -6.13 0.37
C GLN A 161 2.55 -7.36 0.93
N LEU A 162 2.57 -7.50 2.25
CA LEU A 162 2.96 -8.72 2.95
C LEU A 162 1.77 -9.27 3.71
N PHE A 163 1.50 -10.55 3.50
CA PHE A 163 0.43 -11.28 4.18
C PHE A 163 1.02 -12.37 5.05
N THR A 164 0.36 -12.67 6.20
CA THR A 164 0.75 -13.78 7.10
C THR A 164 -0.46 -14.50 7.69
N TYR A 165 -0.21 -15.74 8.20
CA TYR A 165 -1.08 -16.50 9.07
C TYR A 165 -0.28 -17.34 10.05
#